data_253da3fbedb61052ee03376aa02b1684
#
_entry.id   253da3fbedb61052ee03376aa02b1684
#
_cell.length_a   1.000
_cell.length_b   1.000
_cell.length_c   1.000
_cell.angle_alpha   90.00
_cell.angle_beta   90.00
_cell.angle_gamma   90.00
#
_symmetry.space_group_name_H-M   'P 1'
#
loop_
_entity.id
_entity.type
_entity.pdbx_description
1 polymer ?
#
loop_
_entity_poly.entity_id
_entity_poly.type
_entity_poly.pdbx_seq_one_letter_code
_entity_poly.pdbx_strand_id
1 'polypeptide(L)'
;TGTEHISQAGAYTYISNHRDIILDSAFLNVLLVDAGAHFPEIAIGDNLMIYPWVETLVKLNGSFLVRRNLQGREVLLAAKLLSEYMHEAVGEGKSLWIAQREGRAKDSSDETQPALLKMLSLGSGQREAVAALTPLNIVPVTCSYEYDPCDYLKAQEMQLKRDVEGFKKSPE
;
A
#
# COMPACT_ATOMS: atom_id res chain seq x y z
N THR A 1 -18.14 -6.61 3.25
CA THR A 1 -19.16 -5.59 2.95
C THR A 1 -18.60 -4.56 1.98
N GLY A 2 -19.44 -3.99 1.09
CA GLY A 2 -19.03 -2.96 0.12
C GLY A 2 -18.63 -3.50 -1.26
N THR A 3 -18.50 -4.81 -1.45
CA THR A 3 -18.17 -5.41 -2.76
C THR A 3 -19.28 -5.19 -3.78
N GLU A 4 -20.50 -4.94 -3.34
CA GLU A 4 -21.65 -4.57 -4.17
C GLU A 4 -21.48 -3.23 -4.91
N HIS A 5 -20.54 -2.39 -4.49
CA HIS A 5 -20.20 -1.12 -5.12
C HIS A 5 -19.04 -1.22 -6.11
N ILE A 6 -18.41 -2.40 -6.21
CA ILE A 6 -17.27 -2.64 -7.10
C ILE A 6 -17.77 -3.25 -8.40
N SER A 7 -17.53 -2.58 -9.52
CA SER A 7 -17.78 -3.15 -10.84
C SER A 7 -16.72 -4.20 -11.18
N GLN A 8 -17.14 -5.37 -11.68
CA GLN A 8 -16.22 -6.43 -12.09
C GLN A 8 -15.23 -5.99 -13.19
N ALA A 9 -15.64 -5.07 -14.05
CA ALA A 9 -14.83 -4.53 -15.12
C ALA A 9 -14.14 -3.19 -14.75
N GLY A 10 -14.32 -2.71 -13.51
CA GLY A 10 -13.74 -1.45 -13.06
C GLY A 10 -12.26 -1.59 -12.67
N ALA A 11 -11.49 -0.53 -12.87
CA ALA A 11 -10.14 -0.39 -12.38
C ALA A 11 -10.13 0.59 -11.20
N TYR A 12 -9.52 0.20 -10.10
CA TYR A 12 -9.58 0.94 -8.84
C TYR A 12 -8.22 0.99 -8.15
N THR A 13 -7.97 2.07 -7.40
CA THR A 13 -6.86 2.14 -6.45
C THR A 13 -7.41 1.91 -5.04
N TYR A 14 -7.21 0.71 -4.52
CA TYR A 14 -7.59 0.37 -3.14
C TYR A 14 -6.56 0.92 -2.16
N ILE A 15 -7.00 1.76 -1.24
CA ILE A 15 -6.15 2.30 -0.16
C ILE A 15 -6.66 1.74 1.15
N SER A 16 -5.84 0.93 1.84
CA SER A 16 -6.22 0.34 3.12
C SER A 16 -5.38 0.84 4.28
N ASN A 17 -5.92 0.72 5.50
CA ASN A 17 -5.09 0.71 6.67
C ASN A 17 -4.04 -0.41 6.57
N HIS A 18 -2.94 -0.29 7.33
CA HIS A 18 -1.83 -1.23 7.22
C HIS A 18 -1.57 -1.92 8.57
N ARG A 19 -2.15 -3.10 8.73
CA ARG A 19 -2.03 -3.92 9.94
C ARG A 19 -1.04 -5.06 9.76
N ASP A 20 -1.03 -5.68 8.57
CA ASP A 20 -0.15 -6.82 8.26
C ASP A 20 0.49 -6.68 6.87
N ILE A 21 1.67 -7.28 6.69
CA ILE A 21 2.43 -7.19 5.42
C ILE A 21 1.74 -7.99 4.31
N ILE A 22 1.13 -9.12 4.66
CA ILE A 22 0.57 -10.07 3.69
C ILE A 22 -0.96 -10.09 3.77
N LEU A 23 -1.52 -10.17 4.98
CA LEU A 23 -2.95 -10.46 5.16
C LEU A 23 -3.86 -9.33 4.68
N ASP A 24 -3.45 -8.06 4.80
CA ASP A 24 -4.28 -6.94 4.38
C ASP A 24 -4.63 -7.03 2.89
N SER A 25 -3.64 -7.23 2.03
CA SER A 25 -3.84 -7.39 0.59
C SER A 25 -4.38 -8.78 0.21
N ALA A 26 -3.99 -9.84 0.93
CA ALA A 26 -4.45 -11.19 0.64
C ALA A 26 -5.96 -11.35 0.87
N PHE A 27 -6.49 -10.82 1.97
CA PHE A 27 -7.93 -10.85 2.24
C PHE A 27 -8.72 -10.01 1.24
N LEU A 28 -8.20 -8.85 0.86
CA LEU A 28 -8.81 -8.07 -0.21
C LEU A 28 -8.87 -8.86 -1.52
N ASN A 29 -7.78 -9.53 -1.91
CA ASN A 29 -7.72 -10.34 -3.11
C ASN A 29 -8.76 -11.47 -3.10
N VAL A 30 -8.88 -12.19 -1.98
CA VAL A 30 -9.90 -13.25 -1.83
C VAL A 30 -11.30 -12.68 -2.03
N LEU A 31 -11.63 -11.58 -1.35
CA LEU A 31 -12.95 -10.95 -1.45
C LEU A 31 -13.27 -10.44 -2.86
N LEU A 32 -12.28 -9.89 -3.56
CA LEU A 32 -12.46 -9.41 -4.94
C LEU A 32 -12.69 -10.57 -5.92
N VAL A 33 -11.91 -11.64 -5.79
CA VAL A 33 -12.08 -12.86 -6.62
C VAL A 33 -13.44 -13.49 -6.36
N ASP A 34 -13.87 -13.62 -5.10
CA ASP A 34 -15.19 -14.15 -4.75
C ASP A 34 -16.34 -13.27 -5.31
N ALA A 35 -16.10 -11.95 -5.44
CA ALA A 35 -17.04 -11.03 -6.07
C ALA A 35 -16.96 -11.04 -7.62
N GLY A 36 -16.08 -11.85 -8.22
CA GLY A 36 -15.86 -11.92 -9.66
C GLY A 36 -15.09 -10.75 -10.25
N ALA A 37 -14.41 -9.95 -9.40
CA ALA A 37 -13.55 -8.85 -9.83
C ALA A 37 -12.08 -9.31 -9.98
N HIS A 38 -11.30 -8.54 -10.73
CA HIS A 38 -9.86 -8.80 -10.85
C HIS A 38 -9.13 -8.36 -9.58
N PHE A 39 -8.13 -9.16 -9.15
CA PHE A 39 -7.27 -8.78 -8.04
C PHE A 39 -6.32 -7.63 -8.46
N PRO A 40 -5.99 -6.71 -7.53
CA PRO A 40 -5.11 -5.60 -7.80
C PRO A 40 -3.63 -5.98 -7.83
N GLU A 41 -2.83 -5.21 -8.56
CA GLU A 41 -1.40 -5.19 -8.38
C GLU A 41 -1.05 -4.58 -7.02
N ILE A 42 -0.11 -5.19 -6.28
CA ILE A 42 0.18 -4.83 -4.88
C ILE A 42 1.44 -4.00 -4.78
N ALA A 43 1.35 -2.82 -4.13
CA ALA A 43 2.50 -2.00 -3.81
C ALA A 43 3.36 -2.65 -2.71
N ILE A 44 4.61 -2.97 -3.01
CA ILE A 44 5.54 -3.61 -2.09
C ILE A 44 6.82 -2.78 -1.97
N GLY A 45 7.27 -2.54 -0.74
CA GLY A 45 8.55 -1.87 -0.50
C GLY A 45 9.74 -2.73 -0.95
N ASP A 46 10.71 -2.13 -1.63
CA ASP A 46 11.92 -2.80 -2.10
C ASP A 46 12.79 -3.36 -0.96
N ASN A 47 12.63 -2.84 0.25
CA ASN A 47 13.26 -3.35 1.46
C ASN A 47 12.84 -4.78 1.85
N LEU A 48 11.76 -5.31 1.27
CA LEU A 48 11.32 -6.69 1.47
C LEU A 48 11.99 -7.67 0.53
N MET A 49 12.75 -7.20 -0.48
CA MET A 49 13.48 -8.04 -1.44
C MET A 49 14.79 -8.59 -0.84
N ILE A 50 14.76 -9.09 0.38
CA ILE A 50 15.95 -9.59 1.10
C ILE A 50 16.38 -10.95 0.55
N TYR A 51 15.42 -11.76 0.09
CA TYR A 51 15.68 -13.11 -0.42
C TYR A 51 15.21 -13.26 -1.87
N PRO A 52 15.96 -13.97 -2.74
CA PRO A 52 15.59 -14.16 -4.15
C PRO A 52 14.22 -14.81 -4.36
N TRP A 53 13.80 -15.71 -3.46
CA TRP A 53 12.48 -16.33 -3.55
C TRP A 53 11.34 -15.36 -3.28
N VAL A 54 11.56 -14.34 -2.41
CA VAL A 54 10.57 -13.26 -2.16
C VAL A 54 10.38 -12.44 -3.42
N GLU A 55 11.45 -12.08 -4.12
CA GLU A 55 11.38 -11.36 -5.38
C GLU A 55 10.59 -12.13 -6.45
N THR A 56 10.80 -13.44 -6.52
CA THR A 56 10.05 -14.32 -7.44
C THR A 56 8.56 -14.32 -7.07
N LEU A 57 8.22 -14.46 -5.80
CA LEU A 57 6.84 -14.46 -5.32
C LEU A 57 6.13 -13.13 -5.61
N VAL A 58 6.82 -12.02 -5.36
CA VAL A 58 6.31 -10.67 -5.63
C VAL A 58 6.00 -10.47 -7.12
N LYS A 59 6.90 -10.91 -7.99
CA LYS A 59 6.69 -10.85 -9.45
C LYS A 59 5.51 -11.73 -9.90
N LEU A 60 5.37 -12.93 -9.34
CA LEU A 60 4.26 -13.84 -9.67
C LEU A 60 2.89 -13.29 -9.23
N ASN A 61 2.85 -12.50 -8.16
CA ASN A 61 1.63 -11.88 -7.66
C ASN A 61 1.27 -10.54 -8.35
N GLY A 62 1.95 -10.18 -9.45
CA GLY A 62 1.67 -8.92 -10.15
C GLY A 62 1.90 -7.69 -9.27
N SER A 63 2.95 -7.69 -8.46
CA SER A 63 3.24 -6.59 -7.54
C SER A 63 4.18 -5.57 -8.18
N PHE A 64 4.08 -4.32 -7.77
CA PHE A 64 5.00 -3.26 -8.17
C PHE A 64 5.80 -2.73 -6.97
N LEU A 65 7.02 -2.24 -7.25
CA LEU A 65 7.97 -1.87 -6.20
C LEU A 65 7.86 -0.39 -5.83
N VAL A 66 7.79 -0.14 -4.53
CA VAL A 66 7.93 1.19 -3.93
C VAL A 66 9.34 1.34 -3.40
N ARG A 67 10.12 2.24 -4.00
CA ARG A 67 11.50 2.50 -3.58
C ARG A 67 11.54 3.16 -2.20
N ARG A 68 12.38 2.62 -1.34
CA ARG A 68 12.59 3.08 0.03
C ARG A 68 14.03 3.62 0.20
N ASN A 69 14.28 4.25 1.34
CA ASN A 69 15.63 4.72 1.72
C ASN A 69 16.27 5.71 0.73
N LEU A 70 15.45 6.44 -0.04
CA LEU A 70 15.89 7.52 -0.93
C LEU A 70 16.05 8.83 -0.17
N GLN A 71 16.87 9.74 -0.69
CA GLN A 71 17.12 11.05 -0.08
C GLN A 71 17.01 12.19 -1.11
N GLY A 72 16.65 13.37 -0.61
CA GLY A 72 16.64 14.59 -1.42
C GLY A 72 15.79 14.50 -2.67
N ARG A 73 16.37 14.80 -3.81
CA ARG A 73 15.67 14.82 -5.12
C ARG A 73 15.20 13.46 -5.59
N GLU A 74 15.86 12.39 -5.18
CA GLU A 74 15.50 11.03 -5.57
C GLU A 74 14.12 10.63 -5.04
N VAL A 75 13.76 11.07 -3.83
CA VAL A 75 12.44 10.84 -3.24
C VAL A 75 11.34 11.40 -4.15
N LEU A 76 11.50 12.65 -4.60
CA LEU A 76 10.51 13.30 -5.44
C LEU A 76 10.41 12.64 -6.83
N LEU A 77 11.54 12.27 -7.42
CA LEU A 77 11.57 11.60 -8.72
C LEU A 77 10.91 10.22 -8.62
N ALA A 78 11.24 9.42 -7.61
CA ALA A 78 10.64 8.11 -7.40
C ALA A 78 9.13 8.22 -7.12
N ALA A 79 8.71 9.19 -6.30
CA ALA A 79 7.30 9.46 -6.03
C ALA A 79 6.53 9.83 -7.30
N LYS A 80 7.13 10.66 -8.17
CA LYS A 80 6.53 11.04 -9.44
C LYS A 80 6.39 9.84 -10.39
N LEU A 81 7.46 9.08 -10.58
CA LEU A 81 7.44 7.87 -11.42
C LEU A 81 6.42 6.84 -10.93
N LEU A 82 6.34 6.64 -9.62
CA LEU A 82 5.35 5.74 -9.02
C LEU A 82 3.92 6.23 -9.30
N SER A 83 3.68 7.53 -9.14
CA SER A 83 2.38 8.13 -9.42
C SER A 83 2.01 8.02 -10.91
N GLU A 84 2.93 8.32 -11.82
CA GLU A 84 2.74 8.16 -13.27
C GLU A 84 2.37 6.71 -13.62
N TYR A 85 3.11 5.73 -13.08
CA TYR A 85 2.80 4.32 -13.24
C TYR A 85 1.37 3.97 -12.76
N MET A 86 0.98 4.46 -11.59
CA MET A 86 -0.35 4.16 -11.03
C MET A 86 -1.48 4.75 -11.88
N HIS A 87 -1.31 5.97 -12.40
CA HIS A 87 -2.28 6.58 -13.33
C HIS A 87 -2.37 5.81 -14.65
N GLU A 88 -1.24 5.39 -15.21
CA GLU A 88 -1.19 4.59 -16.43
C GLU A 88 -1.87 3.23 -16.22
N ALA A 89 -1.52 2.50 -15.16
CA ALA A 89 -2.07 1.19 -14.86
C ALA A 89 -3.60 1.23 -14.68
N VAL A 90 -4.13 2.21 -13.93
CA VAL A 90 -5.59 2.37 -13.80
C VAL A 90 -6.22 2.74 -15.15
N GLY A 91 -5.58 3.60 -15.94
CA GLY A 91 -6.01 3.93 -17.30
C GLY A 91 -6.03 2.74 -18.25
N GLU A 92 -5.18 1.75 -18.04
CA GLU A 92 -5.16 0.46 -18.76
C GLU A 92 -6.17 -0.57 -18.23
N GLY A 93 -6.95 -0.24 -17.21
CA GLY A 93 -7.95 -1.14 -16.63
C GLY A 93 -7.41 -2.05 -15.52
N LYS A 94 -6.21 -1.79 -14.99
CA LYS A 94 -5.63 -2.55 -13.88
C LYS A 94 -6.00 -1.91 -12.55
N SER A 95 -6.40 -2.73 -11.59
CA SER A 95 -6.60 -2.29 -10.20
C SER A 95 -5.27 -2.32 -9.44
N LEU A 96 -5.14 -1.46 -8.44
CA LEU A 96 -3.95 -1.32 -7.61
C LEU A 96 -4.31 -1.36 -6.13
N TRP A 97 -3.41 -1.85 -5.29
CA TRP A 97 -3.51 -1.73 -3.84
C TRP A 97 -2.27 -1.05 -3.26
N ILE A 98 -2.49 -0.11 -2.37
CA ILE A 98 -1.44 0.56 -1.61
C ILE A 98 -1.90 0.82 -0.18
N ALA A 99 -0.98 0.67 0.78
CA ALA A 99 -1.25 1.00 2.17
C ALA A 99 -1.35 2.53 2.38
N GLN A 100 -2.26 2.97 3.26
CA GLN A 100 -2.47 4.40 3.57
C GLN A 100 -1.30 5.08 4.27
N ARG A 101 -0.33 4.31 4.73
CA ARG A 101 0.85 4.80 5.47
C ARG A 101 2.07 3.94 5.20
N GLU A 102 3.23 4.51 5.47
CA GLU A 102 4.47 3.76 5.50
C GLU A 102 4.57 2.94 6.81
N GLY A 103 4.83 1.64 6.64
CA GLY A 103 4.94 0.70 7.74
C GLY A 103 3.61 0.35 8.42
N ARG A 104 3.58 -0.82 9.06
CA ARG A 104 2.40 -1.33 9.77
C ARG A 104 2.07 -0.47 10.99
N ALA A 105 0.78 -0.26 11.25
CA ALA A 105 0.31 0.29 12.51
C ALA A 105 0.64 -0.69 13.66
N LYS A 106 1.17 -0.16 14.77
CA LYS A 106 1.57 -0.93 15.96
C LYS A 106 0.66 -0.65 17.15
N ASP A 107 -0.20 0.32 16.99
CA ASP A 107 -1.20 0.76 17.93
C ASP A 107 -2.55 0.88 17.23
N SER A 108 -3.53 1.52 17.86
CA SER A 108 -4.85 1.76 17.27
C SER A 108 -4.90 2.98 16.35
N SER A 109 -3.78 3.66 16.08
CA SER A 109 -3.73 4.84 15.19
C SER A 109 -3.64 4.39 13.74
N ASP A 110 -4.71 4.59 12.99
CA ASP A 110 -4.83 4.21 11.57
C ASP A 110 -5.06 5.45 10.69
N GLU A 111 -4.20 6.45 10.82
CA GLU A 111 -4.28 7.69 10.05
C GLU A 111 -3.64 7.54 8.67
N THR A 112 -4.33 8.07 7.66
CA THR A 112 -3.78 8.20 6.31
C THR A 112 -2.69 9.26 6.28
N GLN A 113 -1.52 8.92 5.78
CA GLN A 113 -0.43 9.88 5.63
C GLN A 113 -0.73 10.87 4.49
N PRO A 114 -0.74 12.19 4.74
CA PRO A 114 -0.96 13.19 3.69
C PRO A 114 0.07 13.10 2.55
N ALA A 115 1.27 12.59 2.82
CA ALA A 115 2.31 12.38 1.83
C ALA A 115 1.89 11.37 0.75
N LEU A 116 1.07 10.36 1.09
CA LEU A 116 0.52 9.42 0.13
C LEU A 116 -0.37 10.13 -0.90
N LEU A 117 -1.32 10.94 -0.46
CA LEU A 117 -2.22 11.67 -1.37
C LEU A 117 -1.47 12.66 -2.25
N LYS A 118 -0.46 13.34 -1.69
CA LYS A 118 0.44 14.19 -2.46
C LYS A 118 1.20 13.40 -3.52
N MET A 119 1.74 12.25 -3.17
CA MET A 119 2.43 11.35 -4.10
C MET A 119 1.49 10.94 -5.23
N LEU A 120 0.29 10.45 -4.92
CA LEU A 120 -0.70 10.00 -5.90
C LEU A 120 -1.11 11.11 -6.90
N SER A 121 -1.05 12.38 -6.51
CA SER A 121 -1.38 13.50 -7.38
C SER A 121 -0.27 13.92 -8.36
N LEU A 122 0.98 13.50 -8.14
CA LEU A 122 2.13 13.99 -8.93
C LEU A 122 2.11 13.57 -10.40
N GLY A 123 1.61 12.38 -10.70
CA GLY A 123 1.61 11.80 -12.06
C GLY A 123 0.48 12.28 -12.96
N SER A 124 -0.54 12.94 -12.41
CA SER A 124 -1.73 13.33 -13.16
C SER A 124 -1.55 14.51 -14.11
N GLY A 125 -0.51 15.33 -13.90
CA GLY A 125 -0.35 16.60 -14.60
C GLY A 125 -1.34 17.70 -14.20
N GLN A 126 -2.30 17.42 -13.31
CA GLN A 126 -3.30 18.35 -12.83
C GLN A 126 -2.78 19.15 -11.62
N ARG A 127 -3.21 20.42 -11.50
CA ARG A 127 -2.82 21.27 -10.36
C ARG A 127 -3.76 21.15 -9.18
N GLU A 128 -5.04 20.86 -9.46
CA GLU A 128 -6.08 20.73 -8.45
C GLU A 128 -6.09 19.29 -7.93
N ALA A 129 -6.09 19.12 -6.59
CA ALA A 129 -5.90 17.81 -5.95
C ALA A 129 -7.02 16.81 -6.27
N VAL A 130 -8.29 17.27 -6.29
CA VAL A 130 -9.42 16.38 -6.59
C VAL A 130 -9.35 15.93 -8.04
N ALA A 131 -9.10 16.86 -8.98
CA ALA A 131 -8.94 16.54 -10.40
C ALA A 131 -7.76 15.58 -10.65
N ALA A 132 -6.68 15.70 -9.85
CA ALA A 132 -5.52 14.82 -9.91
C ALA A 132 -5.83 13.40 -9.45
N LEU A 133 -6.64 13.24 -8.40
CA LEU A 133 -6.94 11.94 -7.79
C LEU A 133 -8.15 11.22 -8.41
N THR A 134 -9.06 11.95 -9.02
CA THR A 134 -10.30 11.39 -9.63
C THR A 134 -10.03 10.22 -10.59
N PRO A 135 -9.04 10.29 -11.51
CA PRO A 135 -8.78 9.20 -12.46
C PRO A 135 -8.32 7.89 -11.80
N LEU A 136 -7.85 7.94 -10.57
CA LEU A 136 -7.38 6.75 -9.84
C LEU A 136 -8.53 5.91 -9.26
N ASN A 137 -9.77 6.37 -9.31
CA ASN A 137 -10.94 5.66 -8.78
C ASN A 137 -10.67 5.11 -7.37
N ILE A 138 -10.27 5.98 -6.44
CA ILE A 138 -9.82 5.57 -5.10
C ILE A 138 -10.96 4.94 -4.32
N VAL A 139 -10.73 3.74 -3.81
CA VAL A 139 -11.64 3.00 -2.93
C VAL A 139 -10.95 2.81 -1.57
N PRO A 140 -11.45 3.45 -0.51
CA PRO A 140 -10.95 3.20 0.83
C PRO A 140 -11.37 1.81 1.31
N VAL A 141 -10.43 1.08 1.90
CA VAL A 141 -10.63 -0.25 2.45
C VAL A 141 -10.20 -0.27 3.91
N THR A 142 -10.95 -0.93 4.76
CA THR A 142 -10.59 -1.12 6.16
C THR A 142 -10.50 -2.60 6.49
N CYS A 143 -9.33 -3.02 6.98
CA CYS A 143 -9.11 -4.35 7.54
C CYS A 143 -9.15 -4.28 9.07
N SER A 144 -10.07 -5.02 9.68
CA SER A 144 -10.17 -5.18 11.13
C SER A 144 -9.90 -6.61 11.50
N TYR A 145 -9.08 -6.82 12.52
CA TYR A 145 -8.73 -8.13 13.04
C TYR A 145 -9.24 -8.25 14.49
N GLU A 146 -9.83 -9.39 14.84
CA GLU A 146 -10.19 -9.68 16.24
C GLU A 146 -8.92 -9.77 17.11
N TYR A 147 -7.88 -10.41 16.56
CA TYR A 147 -6.54 -10.43 17.12
C TYR A 147 -5.58 -9.80 16.11
N ASP A 148 -4.94 -8.71 16.48
CA ASP A 148 -4.04 -8.00 15.56
C ASP A 148 -2.83 -8.87 15.18
N PRO A 149 -2.54 -9.09 13.90
CA PRO A 149 -1.41 -9.92 13.49
C PRO A 149 -0.10 -9.43 14.10
N CYS A 150 0.66 -10.36 14.71
CA CYS A 150 1.94 -10.06 15.37
C CYS A 150 1.84 -9.03 16.51
N ASP A 151 0.72 -8.96 17.24
CA ASP A 151 0.46 -8.00 18.32
C ASP A 151 1.59 -7.95 19.37
N TYR A 152 2.03 -9.10 19.84
CA TYR A 152 3.13 -9.22 20.79
C TYR A 152 4.42 -8.60 20.28
N LEU A 153 4.81 -8.90 19.04
CA LEU A 153 6.04 -8.37 18.42
C LEU A 153 5.93 -6.85 18.19
N LYS A 154 4.74 -6.37 17.82
CA LYS A 154 4.47 -4.94 17.67
C LYS A 154 4.57 -4.20 19.01
N ALA A 155 3.99 -4.77 20.07
CA ALA A 155 4.07 -4.20 21.41
C ALA A 155 5.52 -4.17 21.93
N GLN A 156 6.28 -5.25 21.73
CA GLN A 156 7.68 -5.33 22.10
C GLN A 156 8.52 -4.29 21.33
N GLU A 157 8.31 -4.12 20.04
CA GLU A 157 9.02 -3.10 19.24
C GLU A 157 8.70 -1.68 19.76
N MET A 158 7.46 -1.40 20.13
CA MET A 158 7.08 -0.10 20.70
C MET A 158 7.78 0.15 22.04
N GLN A 159 7.85 -0.85 22.91
CA GLN A 159 8.57 -0.74 24.17
C GLN A 159 10.06 -0.48 23.96
N LEU A 160 10.69 -1.26 23.07
CA LEU A 160 12.13 -1.09 22.78
C LEU A 160 12.42 0.29 22.18
N LYS A 161 11.57 0.82 21.33
CA LYS A 161 11.72 2.18 20.79
C LYS A 161 11.61 3.26 21.84
N ARG A 162 10.80 3.05 22.89
CA ARG A 162 10.64 3.99 24.00
C ARG A 162 11.78 3.90 24.99
N ASP A 163 12.21 2.68 25.33
CA ASP A 163 13.08 2.41 26.47
C ASP A 163 14.56 2.35 26.08
N VAL A 164 14.89 2.18 24.79
CA VAL A 164 16.25 2.08 24.27
C VAL A 164 16.55 3.22 23.28
N GLU A 165 17.37 4.17 23.71
CA GLU A 165 17.82 5.26 22.84
C GLU A 165 18.59 4.72 21.63
N GLY A 166 18.20 5.16 20.43
CA GLY A 166 18.84 4.72 19.18
C GLY A 166 18.46 3.32 18.71
N PHE A 167 17.43 2.68 19.30
CA PHE A 167 16.95 1.38 18.83
C PHE A 167 16.62 1.40 17.34
N LYS A 168 17.26 0.51 16.60
CA LYS A 168 16.95 0.25 15.18
C LYS A 168 16.39 -1.17 15.07
N LYS A 169 15.23 -1.27 14.45
CA LYS A 169 14.62 -2.57 14.14
C LYS A 169 15.55 -3.35 13.21
N SER A 170 15.80 -4.61 13.54
CA SER A 170 16.38 -5.56 12.60
C SER A 170 15.44 -5.79 11.42
N PRO A 171 15.92 -5.99 10.20
CA PRO A 171 15.07 -6.47 9.11
C PRO A 171 14.37 -7.77 9.55
N GLU A 172 13.08 -7.83 9.37
CA GLU A 172 12.29 -9.06 9.60
C GLU A 172 12.48 -10.04 8.46
#